data_300fc89605c76bb1e19355a30690d467
#
_entry.id   300fc89605c76bb1e19355a30690d467
#
_cell.length_a   1.000
_cell.length_b   1.000
_cell.length_c   1.000
_cell.angle_alpha   90.00
_cell.angle_beta   90.00
_cell.angle_gamma   90.00
#
_symmetry.space_group_name_H-M   'P 1'
#
loop_
_entity.id
_entity.type
_entity.pdbx_description
1 polymer ?
#
loop_
_entity_poly.entity_id
_entity_poly.type
_entity_poly.pdbx_seq_one_letter_code
_entity_poly.pdbx_strand_id
1 'polypeptide(L)'
;WQGLYFADMEETARKWMKIIQEKEKPDVVVGIFHAGNEARTMSGQYREDASMEVAQRIPGFDVVMMGHDHRRYCGKVANIEGDSVLLINPASNGRVVGSVDVVLKMEHGKVLDKQVSGVLTDVDKLEPSEEFMEKFAPQYKAVNDFVSEKVGTFTESIATRPARSEE
;
A
#
# COMPACT_ATOMS: atom_id res chain seq x y z
N TRP A 1 -8.27 -17.00 -17.69
CA TRP A 1 -9.31 -17.06 -16.65
C TRP A 1 -10.62 -16.61 -17.29
N GLN A 2 -11.50 -17.57 -17.59
CA GLN A 2 -12.80 -17.27 -18.17
C GLN A 2 -13.68 -16.55 -17.15
N GLY A 3 -14.32 -15.43 -17.56
CA GLY A 3 -15.24 -14.67 -16.74
C GLY A 3 -14.58 -13.61 -15.83
N LEU A 4 -13.27 -13.42 -15.88
CA LEU A 4 -12.57 -12.32 -15.19
C LEU A 4 -12.19 -11.23 -16.20
N TYR A 5 -12.44 -9.98 -15.77
CA TYR A 5 -12.03 -8.79 -16.50
C TYR A 5 -11.23 -7.90 -15.55
N PHE A 6 -10.02 -7.56 -15.94
CA PHE A 6 -9.16 -6.63 -15.20
C PHE A 6 -9.21 -5.28 -15.90
N ALA A 7 -9.81 -4.30 -15.25
CA ALA A 7 -9.89 -2.96 -15.76
C ALA A 7 -8.61 -2.17 -15.45
N ASP A 8 -8.32 -1.16 -16.27
CA ASP A 8 -7.24 -0.22 -16.00
C ASP A 8 -7.45 0.50 -14.66
N MET A 9 -6.35 0.66 -13.90
CA MET A 9 -6.42 1.23 -12.55
C MET A 9 -6.81 2.71 -12.57
N GLU A 10 -6.27 3.51 -13.50
CA GLU A 10 -6.59 4.93 -13.61
C GLU A 10 -8.04 5.14 -14.04
N GLU A 11 -8.52 4.40 -15.04
CA GLU A 11 -9.92 4.50 -15.49
C GLU A 11 -10.89 4.10 -14.36
N THR A 12 -10.56 3.03 -13.64
CA THR A 12 -11.39 2.56 -12.53
C THR A 12 -11.40 3.57 -11.38
N ALA A 13 -10.25 4.09 -10.99
CA ALA A 13 -10.14 5.10 -9.95
C ALA A 13 -10.91 6.39 -10.32
N ARG A 14 -10.81 6.83 -11.57
CA ARG A 14 -11.56 8.00 -12.09
C ARG A 14 -13.07 7.80 -12.00
N LYS A 15 -13.54 6.62 -12.41
CA LYS A 15 -14.96 6.25 -12.30
C LYS A 15 -15.45 6.30 -10.86
N TRP A 16 -14.70 5.69 -9.94
CA TRP A 16 -15.09 5.65 -8.53
C TRP A 16 -14.98 7.02 -7.87
N MET A 17 -13.95 7.80 -8.17
CA MET A 17 -13.83 9.17 -7.64
C MET A 17 -15.04 10.03 -8.00
N LYS A 18 -15.50 9.96 -9.24
CA LYS A 18 -16.72 10.66 -9.66
C LYS A 18 -17.94 10.26 -8.81
N ILE A 19 -18.12 8.94 -8.59
CA ILE A 19 -19.24 8.44 -7.78
C ILE A 19 -19.13 8.93 -6.33
N ILE A 20 -17.93 8.88 -5.74
CA ILE A 20 -17.65 9.31 -4.37
C ILE A 20 -17.96 10.80 -4.21
N GLN A 21 -17.46 11.64 -5.09
CA GLN A 21 -17.67 13.09 -5.05
C GLN A 21 -19.13 13.48 -5.25
N GLU A 22 -19.87 12.82 -6.16
CA GLU A 22 -21.26 13.13 -6.45
C GLU A 22 -22.23 12.65 -5.35
N LYS A 23 -22.00 11.45 -4.80
CA LYS A 23 -22.94 10.80 -3.90
C LYS A 23 -22.58 10.94 -2.43
N GLU A 24 -21.33 10.69 -2.07
CA GLU A 24 -20.91 10.63 -0.67
C GLU A 24 -20.40 11.98 -0.15
N LYS A 25 -19.77 12.78 -1.00
CA LYS A 25 -19.23 14.12 -0.68
C LYS A 25 -18.39 14.13 0.60
N PRO A 26 -17.42 13.24 0.74
CA PRO A 26 -16.63 13.12 1.95
C PRO A 26 -15.68 14.32 2.11
N ASP A 27 -15.33 14.63 3.35
CA ASP A 27 -14.32 15.66 3.67
C ASP A 27 -12.89 15.17 3.39
N VAL A 28 -12.65 13.86 3.43
CA VAL A 28 -11.36 13.22 3.18
C VAL A 28 -11.52 11.98 2.31
N VAL A 29 -10.66 11.83 1.33
CA VAL A 29 -10.61 10.64 0.47
C VAL A 29 -9.24 9.98 0.55
N VAL A 30 -9.23 8.72 0.96
CA VAL A 30 -8.04 7.87 1.03
C VAL A 30 -8.12 6.78 -0.02
N GLY A 31 -7.18 6.76 -0.95
CA GLY A 31 -6.98 5.65 -1.87
C GLY A 31 -6.07 4.60 -1.25
N ILE A 32 -6.44 3.31 -1.36
CA ILE A 32 -5.61 2.18 -0.93
C ILE A 32 -5.41 1.29 -2.14
N PHE A 33 -4.16 1.21 -2.62
CA PHE A 33 -3.82 0.47 -3.82
C PHE A 33 -2.74 -0.58 -3.53
N HIS A 34 -2.94 -1.81 -3.98
CA HIS A 34 -1.86 -2.78 -4.06
C HIS A 34 -1.15 -2.62 -5.42
N ALA A 35 -0.50 -1.47 -5.57
CA ALA A 35 0.27 -1.06 -6.73
C ALA A 35 1.39 -0.14 -6.26
N GLY A 36 2.54 -0.21 -6.91
CA GLY A 36 3.71 0.58 -6.56
C GLY A 36 3.62 2.03 -7.00
N ASN A 37 4.71 2.74 -6.74
CA ASN A 37 4.79 4.18 -6.88
C ASN A 37 4.73 4.63 -8.34
N GLU A 38 5.59 4.06 -9.19
CA GLU A 38 5.77 4.46 -10.59
C GLU A 38 5.59 3.28 -11.53
N ALA A 39 4.80 3.46 -12.57
CA ALA A 39 4.66 2.49 -13.63
C ALA A 39 5.96 2.38 -14.42
N ARG A 40 6.77 1.36 -14.09
CA ARG A 40 8.03 1.08 -14.77
C ARG A 40 7.86 0.18 -15.97
N THR A 41 6.87 -0.66 -15.96
CA THR A 41 6.59 -1.65 -16.97
C THR A 41 5.14 -1.60 -17.40
N MET A 42 4.91 -1.69 -18.69
CA MET A 42 3.60 -1.98 -19.25
C MET A 42 3.43 -3.48 -19.26
N SER A 43 2.53 -4.03 -18.46
CA SER A 43 2.10 -5.41 -18.59
C SER A 43 0.91 -5.46 -19.53
N GLY A 44 1.17 -5.77 -20.81
CA GLY A 44 0.12 -5.77 -21.83
C GLY A 44 -0.46 -4.36 -22.08
N GLN A 45 -1.76 -4.19 -21.88
CA GLN A 45 -2.46 -2.92 -22.09
C GLN A 45 -2.47 -2.00 -20.86
N TYR A 46 -2.15 -2.51 -19.67
CA TYR A 46 -2.32 -1.81 -18.41
C TYR A 46 -0.98 -1.53 -17.77
N ARG A 47 -0.91 -0.38 -17.06
CA ARG A 47 0.24 -0.05 -16.24
C ARG A 47 0.10 -0.72 -14.88
N GLU A 48 1.11 -1.48 -14.54
CA GLU A 48 1.36 -1.90 -13.18
C GLU A 48 2.06 -0.75 -12.44
N ASP A 49 1.89 -0.65 -11.12
CA ASP A 49 2.54 0.38 -10.28
C ASP A 49 2.21 1.84 -10.64
N ALA A 50 0.95 2.12 -10.96
CA ALA A 50 0.51 3.45 -11.39
C ALA A 50 -0.08 4.32 -10.27
N SER A 51 0.29 4.10 -8.99
CA SER A 51 -0.31 4.83 -7.86
C SER A 51 0.00 6.33 -7.90
N MET A 52 1.20 6.72 -8.31
CA MET A 52 1.59 8.12 -8.45
C MET A 52 0.81 8.80 -9.59
N GLU A 53 0.66 8.14 -10.74
CA GLU A 53 -0.11 8.68 -11.86
C GLU A 53 -1.58 8.84 -11.49
N VAL A 54 -2.16 7.91 -10.75
CA VAL A 54 -3.54 8.04 -10.24
C VAL A 54 -3.66 9.26 -9.34
N ALA A 55 -2.74 9.45 -8.38
CA ALA A 55 -2.74 10.60 -7.49
C ALA A 55 -2.59 11.93 -8.25
N GLN A 56 -1.74 11.96 -9.27
CA GLN A 56 -1.48 13.17 -10.07
C GLN A 56 -2.61 13.50 -11.04
N ARG A 57 -3.25 12.50 -11.65
CA ARG A 57 -4.20 12.70 -12.75
C ARG A 57 -5.66 12.69 -12.33
N ILE A 58 -5.96 12.26 -11.11
CA ILE A 58 -7.32 12.16 -10.60
C ILE A 58 -7.46 13.05 -9.37
N PRO A 59 -8.03 14.27 -9.51
CA PRO A 59 -8.30 15.14 -8.37
C PRO A 59 -9.25 14.51 -7.37
N GLY A 60 -9.10 14.89 -6.09
CA GLY A 60 -9.98 14.50 -5.01
C GLY A 60 -9.39 13.50 -4.02
N PHE A 61 -8.23 12.91 -4.27
CA PHE A 61 -7.49 12.18 -3.25
C PHE A 61 -6.72 13.13 -2.32
N ASP A 62 -6.80 12.87 -1.02
CA ASP A 62 -5.95 13.51 0.00
C ASP A 62 -4.72 12.66 0.30
N VAL A 63 -4.92 11.34 0.33
CA VAL A 63 -3.90 10.35 0.64
C VAL A 63 -4.01 9.18 -0.34
N VAL A 64 -2.87 8.67 -0.78
CA VAL A 64 -2.75 7.39 -1.48
C VAL A 64 -1.79 6.49 -0.70
N MET A 65 -2.34 5.44 -0.11
CA MET A 65 -1.58 4.35 0.52
C MET A 65 -1.30 3.30 -0.54
N MET A 66 -0.04 2.90 -0.70
CA MET A 66 0.39 2.01 -1.77
C MET A 66 1.33 0.91 -1.27
N GLY A 67 1.60 -0.08 -2.11
CA GLY A 67 2.45 -1.23 -1.80
C GLY A 67 2.98 -1.89 -3.05
N HIS A 68 3.09 -3.23 -3.07
CA HIS A 68 3.48 -4.07 -4.19
C HIS A 68 4.97 -4.01 -4.58
N ASP A 69 5.51 -2.85 -4.92
CA ASP A 69 6.89 -2.66 -5.36
C ASP A 69 7.94 -2.80 -4.26
N HIS A 70 7.50 -3.05 -3.01
CA HIS A 70 8.35 -3.20 -1.81
C HIS A 70 9.26 -2.01 -1.53
N ARG A 71 8.94 -0.82 -2.03
CA ARG A 71 9.74 0.39 -1.85
C ARG A 71 9.22 1.22 -0.70
N ARG A 72 10.15 1.81 0.02
CA ARG A 72 9.84 2.79 1.05
C ARG A 72 9.66 4.16 0.40
N TYR A 73 8.49 4.75 0.59
CA TYR A 73 8.19 6.08 0.08
C TYR A 73 7.23 6.82 1.00
N CYS A 74 7.50 8.10 1.26
CA CYS A 74 6.56 9.03 1.88
C CYS A 74 6.84 10.41 1.31
N GLY A 75 5.88 10.96 0.57
CA GLY A 75 6.07 12.25 -0.10
C GLY A 75 4.74 12.81 -0.62
N LYS A 76 4.76 14.07 -1.01
CA LYS A 76 3.60 14.75 -1.58
C LYS A 76 3.83 15.02 -3.06
N VAL A 77 2.75 14.89 -3.84
CA VAL A 77 2.71 15.27 -5.25
C VAL A 77 1.55 16.23 -5.48
N ALA A 78 1.70 17.10 -6.48
CA ALA A 78 0.57 17.92 -6.93
C ALA A 78 -0.27 17.14 -7.95
N ASN A 79 -1.59 17.22 -7.83
CA ASN A 79 -2.49 16.74 -8.87
C ASN A 79 -2.64 17.78 -10.00
N ILE A 80 -3.42 17.43 -11.04
CA ILE A 80 -3.64 18.31 -12.19
C ILE A 80 -4.38 19.62 -11.86
N GLU A 81 -5.01 19.72 -10.69
CA GLU A 81 -5.67 20.94 -10.18
C GLU A 81 -4.78 21.74 -9.23
N GLY A 82 -3.59 21.22 -8.92
CA GLY A 82 -2.62 21.84 -8.03
C GLY A 82 -2.76 21.46 -6.55
N ASP A 83 -3.71 20.59 -6.19
CA ASP A 83 -3.87 20.12 -4.83
C ASP A 83 -2.77 19.13 -4.46
N SER A 84 -2.40 19.14 -3.17
CA SER A 84 -1.34 18.29 -2.64
C SER A 84 -1.91 16.94 -2.18
N VAL A 85 -1.42 15.85 -2.74
CA VAL A 85 -1.77 14.48 -2.37
C VAL A 85 -0.59 13.81 -1.66
N LEU A 86 -0.80 13.24 -0.46
CA LEU A 86 0.21 12.47 0.24
C LEU A 86 0.23 11.03 -0.30
N LEU A 87 1.41 10.55 -0.70
CA LEU A 87 1.65 9.15 -1.02
C LEU A 87 2.49 8.51 0.06
N ILE A 88 2.11 7.30 0.49
CA ILE A 88 2.84 6.55 1.51
C ILE A 88 2.93 5.06 1.17
N ASN A 89 4.16 4.50 1.24
CA ASN A 89 4.45 3.09 1.01
C ASN A 89 5.43 2.59 2.10
N PRO A 90 5.00 1.67 2.97
CA PRO A 90 5.82 1.16 4.07
C PRO A 90 6.79 0.03 3.64
N ALA A 91 7.01 -0.17 2.35
CA ALA A 91 7.78 -1.28 1.80
C ALA A 91 7.13 -2.65 2.07
N SER A 92 7.89 -3.61 2.61
CA SER A 92 7.45 -5.00 2.79
C SER A 92 7.89 -5.59 4.12
N ASN A 93 7.39 -6.81 4.42
CA ASN A 93 7.77 -7.64 5.56
C ASN A 93 7.39 -7.08 6.94
N GLY A 94 6.52 -6.06 7.02
CA GLY A 94 6.10 -5.48 8.29
C GLY A 94 7.21 -4.81 9.10
N ARG A 95 8.33 -4.42 8.46
CA ARG A 95 9.46 -3.74 9.12
C ARG A 95 9.24 -2.26 9.32
N VAL A 96 8.30 -1.70 8.58
CA VAL A 96 7.96 -0.28 8.62
C VAL A 96 6.46 -0.13 8.73
N VAL A 97 6.00 0.77 9.57
CA VAL A 97 4.60 1.20 9.66
C VAL A 97 4.47 2.60 9.06
N GLY A 98 3.53 2.75 8.12
CA GLY A 98 3.14 4.06 7.61
C GLY A 98 1.97 4.61 8.42
N SER A 99 2.15 5.79 9.01
CA SER A 99 1.10 6.51 9.71
C SER A 99 0.75 7.79 8.97
N VAL A 100 -0.54 8.11 8.91
CA VAL A 100 -1.03 9.33 8.28
C VAL A 100 -1.92 10.08 9.26
N ASP A 101 -1.61 11.36 9.44
CA ASP A 101 -2.44 12.29 10.21
C ASP A 101 -3.17 13.24 9.26
N VAL A 102 -4.48 13.34 9.44
CA VAL A 102 -5.33 14.30 8.73
C VAL A 102 -5.96 15.22 9.75
N VAL A 103 -5.61 16.49 9.71
CA VAL A 103 -6.15 17.52 10.59
C VAL A 103 -7.09 18.42 9.80
N LEU A 104 -8.36 18.45 10.22
CA LEU A 104 -9.38 19.29 9.61
C LEU A 104 -9.69 20.51 10.50
N LYS A 105 -9.60 21.70 9.94
CA LYS A 105 -10.15 22.91 10.56
C LYS A 105 -11.60 23.08 10.11
N MET A 106 -12.53 22.95 11.06
CA MET A 106 -13.95 23.00 10.77
C MET A 106 -14.58 24.33 11.22
N GLU A 107 -15.50 24.86 10.44
CA GLU A 107 -16.34 25.98 10.82
C GLU A 107 -17.76 25.78 10.27
N HIS A 108 -18.77 25.88 11.13
CA HIS A 108 -20.18 25.68 10.79
C HIS A 108 -20.46 24.38 10.03
N GLY A 109 -19.73 23.29 10.37
CA GLY A 109 -19.88 21.98 9.72
C GLY A 109 -19.21 21.86 8.34
N LYS A 110 -18.37 22.84 7.96
CA LYS A 110 -17.60 22.84 6.72
C LYS A 110 -16.11 22.80 7.00
N VAL A 111 -15.37 22.06 6.20
CA VAL A 111 -13.91 22.09 6.23
C VAL A 111 -13.42 23.39 5.64
N LEU A 112 -12.67 24.15 6.43
CA LEU A 112 -12.00 25.38 5.99
C LEU A 112 -10.56 25.15 5.55
N ASP A 113 -9.89 24.22 6.22
CA ASP A 113 -8.49 23.87 5.93
C ASP A 113 -8.27 22.39 6.23
N LYS A 114 -7.36 21.79 5.49
CA LYS A 114 -7.00 20.38 5.59
C LYS A 114 -5.48 20.24 5.55
N GLN A 115 -4.92 19.66 6.60
CA GLN A 115 -3.50 19.38 6.69
C GLN A 115 -3.29 17.87 6.74
N VAL A 116 -2.50 17.37 5.81
CA VAL A 116 -2.17 15.94 5.69
C VAL A 116 -0.67 15.77 5.87
N SER A 117 -0.29 14.89 6.79
CA SER A 117 1.11 14.51 7.01
C SER A 117 1.25 13.00 7.14
N GLY A 118 2.44 12.49 6.80
CA GLY A 118 2.73 11.07 6.86
C GLY A 118 4.11 10.82 7.44
N VAL A 119 4.24 9.71 8.16
CA VAL A 119 5.50 9.26 8.77
C VAL A 119 5.69 7.77 8.51
N LEU A 120 6.93 7.37 8.23
CA LEU A 120 7.36 5.98 8.15
C LEU A 120 8.20 5.65 9.38
N THR A 121 7.70 4.75 10.22
CA THR A 121 8.35 4.32 11.47
C THR A 121 8.92 2.92 11.31
N ASP A 122 10.23 2.77 11.54
CA ASP A 122 10.88 1.46 11.59
C ASP A 122 10.49 0.75 12.90
N VAL A 123 9.94 -0.46 12.77
CA VAL A 123 9.44 -1.26 13.90
C VAL A 123 10.24 -2.55 14.12
N ASP A 124 11.17 -2.87 13.24
CA ASP A 124 12.01 -4.06 13.30
C ASP A 124 12.98 -4.08 14.50
N LYS A 125 13.17 -2.94 15.15
CA LYS A 125 14.01 -2.76 16.35
C LYS A 125 13.21 -2.61 17.65
N LEU A 126 11.88 -2.63 17.54
CA LEU A 126 11.00 -2.52 18.71
C LEU A 126 10.81 -3.91 19.34
N GLU A 127 10.73 -3.93 20.66
CA GLU A 127 10.38 -5.15 21.36
C GLU A 127 8.91 -5.50 21.10
N PRO A 128 8.58 -6.77 20.80
CA PRO A 128 7.21 -7.21 20.64
C PRO A 128 6.39 -7.00 21.93
N SER A 129 5.11 -6.71 21.81
CA SER A 129 4.20 -6.67 22.94
C SER A 129 4.10 -8.04 23.62
N GLU A 130 4.39 -8.13 24.91
CA GLU A 130 4.29 -9.36 25.69
C GLU A 130 2.86 -9.95 25.61
N GLU A 131 1.84 -9.12 25.82
CA GLU A 131 0.43 -9.53 25.72
C GLU A 131 0.10 -10.15 24.35
N PHE A 132 0.60 -9.54 23.27
CA PHE A 132 0.40 -10.07 21.93
C PHE A 132 1.11 -11.41 21.75
N MET A 133 2.34 -11.52 22.21
CA MET A 133 3.13 -12.76 22.10
C MET A 133 2.50 -13.90 22.89
N GLU A 134 2.02 -13.65 24.11
CA GLU A 134 1.32 -14.65 24.92
C GLU A 134 0.02 -15.11 24.25
N LYS A 135 -0.78 -14.16 23.77
CA LYS A 135 -2.07 -14.44 23.09
C LYS A 135 -1.91 -15.36 21.88
N PHE A 136 -0.86 -15.17 21.09
CA PHE A 136 -0.63 -15.90 19.84
C PHE A 136 0.39 -17.04 19.97
N ALA A 137 0.95 -17.29 21.17
CA ALA A 137 1.92 -18.35 21.39
C ALA A 137 1.46 -19.76 20.91
N PRO A 138 0.19 -20.19 21.13
CA PRO A 138 -0.26 -21.48 20.64
C PRO A 138 -0.24 -21.60 19.12
N GLN A 139 -0.67 -20.55 18.40
CA GLN A 139 -0.68 -20.53 16.94
C GLN A 139 0.75 -20.49 16.39
N TYR A 140 1.61 -19.70 17.00
CA TYR A 140 3.03 -19.62 16.63
C TYR A 140 3.72 -20.97 16.80
N LYS A 141 3.45 -21.66 17.93
CA LYS A 141 3.96 -23.02 18.17
C LYS A 141 3.46 -24.02 17.12
N ALA A 142 2.16 -24.01 16.81
CA ALA A 142 1.58 -24.92 15.83
C ALA A 142 2.19 -24.74 14.43
N VAL A 143 2.41 -23.50 14.00
CA VAL A 143 3.07 -23.21 12.73
C VAL A 143 4.52 -23.67 12.74
N ASN A 144 5.27 -23.38 13.81
CA ASN A 144 6.67 -23.81 13.92
C ASN A 144 6.81 -25.33 13.93
N ASP A 145 5.96 -26.05 14.67
CA ASP A 145 5.96 -27.51 14.69
C ASP A 145 5.74 -28.06 13.28
N PHE A 146 4.76 -27.52 12.55
CA PHE A 146 4.44 -27.94 11.17
C PHE A 146 5.58 -27.69 10.19
N VAL A 147 6.15 -26.46 10.15
CA VAL A 147 7.22 -26.12 9.19
C VAL A 147 8.57 -26.76 9.56
N SER A 148 8.74 -27.19 10.80
CA SER A 148 9.97 -27.85 11.28
C SER A 148 9.92 -29.37 11.11
N GLU A 149 8.78 -29.92 10.67
CA GLU A 149 8.68 -31.36 10.42
C GLU A 149 9.63 -31.78 9.29
N LYS A 150 10.42 -32.79 9.57
CA LYS A 150 11.38 -33.30 8.60
C LYS A 150 10.65 -34.09 7.51
N VAL A 151 10.52 -33.49 6.33
CA VAL A 151 9.86 -34.12 5.16
C VAL A 151 10.81 -34.92 4.29
N GLY A 152 12.14 -34.78 4.47
CA GLY A 152 13.14 -35.50 3.71
C GLY A 152 14.57 -35.10 4.03
N THR A 153 15.50 -35.75 3.37
CA THR A 153 16.94 -35.44 3.47
C THR A 153 17.54 -35.47 2.06
N PHE A 154 18.28 -34.44 1.72
CA PHE A 154 19.11 -34.44 0.52
C PHE A 154 20.39 -35.23 0.82
N THR A 155 20.75 -36.11 -0.06
CA THR A 155 22.02 -36.90 0.04
C THR A 155 23.23 -36.12 -0.47
N GLU A 156 23.00 -35.07 -1.22
CA GLU A 156 24.03 -34.21 -1.79
C GLU A 156 23.64 -32.72 -1.62
N SER A 157 24.62 -31.85 -1.64
CA SER A 157 24.38 -30.40 -1.63
C SER A 157 23.81 -29.93 -2.97
N ILE A 158 22.64 -29.31 -2.95
CA ILE A 158 22.06 -28.68 -4.13
C ILE A 158 22.52 -27.24 -4.18
N ALA A 159 23.35 -26.91 -5.20
CA ALA A 159 23.70 -25.53 -5.49
C ALA A 159 22.47 -24.82 -6.10
N THR A 160 21.81 -23.99 -5.34
CA THR A 160 20.79 -23.09 -5.88
C THR A 160 21.48 -21.92 -6.55
N ARG A 161 21.32 -21.79 -7.89
CA ARG A 161 21.61 -20.50 -8.51
C ARG A 161 20.60 -19.50 -7.95
N PRO A 162 21.05 -18.27 -7.57
CA PRO A 162 20.09 -17.24 -7.24
C PRO A 162 19.11 -17.13 -8.41
N ALA A 163 17.81 -17.13 -8.10
CA ALA A 163 16.79 -16.86 -9.11
C ALA A 163 17.22 -15.56 -9.81
N ARG A 164 17.38 -15.60 -11.13
CA ARG A 164 17.53 -14.36 -11.87
C ARG A 164 16.28 -13.56 -11.56
N SER A 165 16.45 -12.38 -10.98
CA SER A 165 15.42 -11.37 -11.05
C SER A 165 15.11 -11.20 -12.52
N GLU A 166 13.96 -11.62 -12.98
CA GLU A 166 13.49 -11.28 -14.31
C GLU A 166 13.42 -9.74 -14.34
N GLU A 167 14.30 -9.15 -15.14
CA GLU A 167 14.30 -7.73 -15.47
C GLU A 167 13.11 -7.41 -16.37
#